data_c648123eab3ccaffdbffbd7735b98b0b
#
_entry.id   c648123eab3ccaffdbffbd7735b98b0b
#
_cell.length_a   1.000
_cell.length_b   1.000
_cell.length_c   1.000
_cell.angle_alpha   90.00
_cell.angle_beta   90.00
_cell.angle_gamma   90.00
#
_symmetry.space_group_name_H-M   'P 1'
#
loop_
_entity.id
_entity.type
_entity.pdbx_description
1 polymer ?
#
loop_
_entity_poly.entity_id
_entity_poly.type
_entity_poly.pdbx_seq_one_letter_code
_entity_poly.pdbx_strand_id
1 'polypeptide(L)'
;MSGSGVPIDAVKADFMAGEIEKAIDDAIIRDPELIIVEGQGSLTNQYYAGVTLGLLHGAMPDFMLMTHDPARPLDVTDYPMSTMETIIKLHLDLMSHFKDSKFIGINLLTFALSEERALETINQTKDKFNLPTTDLIRFGDMELIDAIEEII
;
A
#
# COMPACT_ATOMS: atom_id res chain seq x y z
N MET A 1 -11.61 -2.77 14.99
CA MET A 1 -10.38 -3.45 14.53
C MET A 1 -10.32 -4.82 15.17
N SER A 2 -10.09 -5.87 14.39
CA SER A 2 -10.22 -7.28 14.84
C SER A 2 -9.11 -7.76 15.76
N GLY A 3 -8.06 -6.99 15.99
CA GLY A 3 -6.98 -7.34 16.92
C GLY A 3 -6.08 -8.51 16.49
N SER A 4 -6.12 -8.93 15.25
CA SER A 4 -5.13 -9.87 14.72
C SER A 4 -3.90 -9.07 14.27
N GLY A 5 -2.76 -9.31 14.85
CA GLY A 5 -1.53 -8.63 14.50
C GLY A 5 -0.32 -9.45 14.93
N VAL A 6 0.72 -9.38 14.10
CA VAL A 6 2.02 -10.03 14.35
C VAL A 6 3.07 -8.94 14.46
N PRO A 7 3.94 -8.94 15.48
CA PRO A 7 5.08 -8.04 15.54
C PRO A 7 6.11 -8.47 14.49
N ILE A 8 5.85 -8.14 13.22
CA ILE A 8 6.58 -8.65 12.06
C ILE A 8 8.08 -8.34 12.13
N ASP A 9 8.45 -7.23 12.78
CA ASP A 9 9.86 -6.86 12.99
C ASP A 9 10.62 -7.82 13.93
N ALA A 10 9.89 -8.61 14.73
CA ALA A 10 10.46 -9.63 15.61
C ALA A 10 10.48 -11.03 14.98
N VAL A 11 9.92 -11.19 13.79
CA VAL A 11 9.87 -12.46 13.08
C VAL A 11 11.13 -12.64 12.25
N LYS A 12 11.70 -13.84 12.24
CA LYS A 12 12.82 -14.16 11.34
C LYS A 12 12.35 -14.09 9.89
N ALA A 13 13.21 -13.57 9.00
CA ALA A 13 12.86 -13.33 7.59
C ALA A 13 12.25 -14.56 6.89
N ASP A 14 12.77 -15.76 7.16
CA ASP A 14 12.29 -17.02 6.56
C ASP A 14 10.85 -17.38 6.96
N PHE A 15 10.30 -16.76 8.00
CA PHE A 15 8.96 -17.06 8.53
C PHE A 15 7.96 -15.91 8.35
N MET A 16 8.41 -14.75 7.88
CA MET A 16 7.54 -13.55 7.77
C MET A 16 6.28 -13.82 6.93
N ALA A 17 6.44 -14.38 5.75
CA ALA A 17 5.31 -14.68 4.88
C ALA A 17 4.32 -15.65 5.54
N GLY A 18 4.82 -16.72 6.18
CA GLY A 18 3.98 -17.69 6.87
C GLY A 18 3.22 -17.12 8.06
N GLU A 19 3.82 -16.18 8.82
CA GLU A 19 3.13 -15.51 9.93
C GLU A 19 2.03 -14.57 9.43
N ILE A 20 2.24 -13.89 8.28
CA ILE A 20 1.19 -13.07 7.64
C ILE A 20 0.06 -13.95 7.13
N GLU A 21 0.38 -15.03 6.40
CA GLU A 21 -0.60 -16.03 5.94
C GLU A 21 -1.44 -16.56 7.10
N LYS A 22 -0.79 -16.97 8.19
CA LYS A 22 -1.49 -17.42 9.40
C LYS A 22 -2.42 -16.35 9.98
N ALA A 23 -2.01 -15.08 10.03
CA ALA A 23 -2.84 -14.00 10.55
C ALA A 23 -4.07 -13.76 9.65
N ILE A 24 -3.94 -13.95 8.35
CA ILE A 24 -5.05 -13.89 7.38
C ILE A 24 -5.98 -15.08 7.57
N ASP A 25 -5.46 -16.30 7.69
CA ASP A 25 -6.25 -17.51 7.98
C ASP A 25 -7.09 -17.35 9.27
N ASP A 26 -6.48 -16.81 10.33
CA ASP A 26 -7.16 -16.51 11.59
C ASP A 26 -8.26 -15.42 11.41
N ALA A 27 -8.08 -14.49 10.46
CA ALA A 27 -9.09 -13.48 10.15
C ALA A 27 -10.26 -14.05 9.31
N ILE A 28 -9.97 -14.93 8.35
CA ILE A 28 -10.96 -15.60 7.48
C ILE A 28 -11.99 -16.40 8.28
N ILE A 29 -11.61 -16.97 9.43
CA ILE A 29 -12.53 -17.71 10.32
C ILE A 29 -13.75 -16.87 10.73
N ARG A 30 -13.63 -15.52 10.70
CA ARG A 30 -14.71 -14.59 11.06
C ARG A 30 -15.64 -14.26 9.88
N ASP A 31 -15.40 -14.85 8.72
CA ASP A 31 -16.15 -14.62 7.46
C ASP A 31 -16.26 -13.14 7.08
N PRO A 32 -15.12 -12.39 6.98
CA PRO A 32 -15.14 -10.99 6.61
C PRO A 32 -15.36 -10.82 5.10
N GLU A 33 -16.07 -9.78 4.70
CA GLU A 33 -16.21 -9.41 3.29
C GLU A 33 -14.88 -8.85 2.72
N LEU A 34 -14.07 -8.22 3.58
CA LEU A 34 -12.80 -7.61 3.21
C LEU A 34 -11.76 -7.78 4.32
N ILE A 35 -10.52 -8.09 3.94
CA ILE A 35 -9.36 -8.07 4.82
C ILE A 35 -8.40 -6.99 4.33
N ILE A 36 -8.13 -6.01 5.19
CA ILE A 36 -7.14 -4.96 4.92
C ILE A 36 -5.86 -5.29 5.66
N VAL A 37 -4.76 -5.41 4.90
CA VAL A 37 -3.41 -5.60 5.43
C VAL A 37 -2.66 -4.28 5.36
N GLU A 38 -2.23 -3.77 6.51
CA GLU A 38 -1.40 -2.56 6.55
C GLU A 38 0.01 -2.87 6.04
N GLY A 39 0.44 -2.11 5.04
CA GLY A 39 1.76 -2.23 4.45
C GLY A 39 2.87 -1.59 5.29
N GLN A 40 4.10 -1.95 4.97
CA GLN A 40 5.33 -1.42 5.57
C GLN A 40 6.23 -0.87 4.47
N GLY A 41 6.82 0.34 4.66
CA GLY A 41 7.83 0.89 3.79
C GLY A 41 7.57 0.68 2.29
N SER A 42 8.59 0.33 1.55
CA SER A 42 8.45 -0.05 0.13
C SER A 42 9.52 -1.06 -0.29
N LEU A 43 9.32 -1.74 -1.41
CA LEU A 43 10.31 -2.66 -2.00
C LEU A 43 11.63 -1.97 -2.40
N THR A 44 11.63 -0.65 -2.51
CA THR A 44 12.81 0.14 -2.85
C THR A 44 13.53 0.74 -1.63
N ASN A 45 12.99 0.54 -0.42
CA ASN A 45 13.62 1.03 0.81
C ASN A 45 14.64 0.02 1.33
N GLN A 46 15.87 0.47 1.62
CA GLN A 46 16.96 -0.41 2.03
C GLN A 46 16.71 -1.14 3.36
N TYR A 47 15.98 -0.53 4.30
CA TYR A 47 15.71 -1.14 5.60
C TYR A 47 14.47 -2.04 5.59
N TYR A 48 13.44 -1.67 4.82
CA TYR A 48 12.12 -2.27 4.93
C TYR A 48 11.71 -3.13 3.73
N ALA A 49 12.55 -3.20 2.67
CA ALA A 49 12.23 -3.97 1.47
C ALA A 49 11.94 -5.45 1.77
N GLY A 50 12.72 -6.07 2.67
CA GLY A 50 12.52 -7.47 3.06
C GLY A 50 11.19 -7.70 3.78
N VAL A 51 10.76 -6.77 4.65
CA VAL A 51 9.47 -6.85 5.35
C VAL A 51 8.33 -6.66 4.36
N THR A 52 8.43 -5.65 3.46
CA THR A 52 7.44 -5.43 2.40
C THR A 52 7.29 -6.65 1.50
N LEU A 53 8.40 -7.30 1.14
CA LEU A 53 8.40 -8.55 0.36
C LEU A 53 7.68 -9.68 1.10
N GLY A 54 7.98 -9.86 2.39
CA GLY A 54 7.33 -10.86 3.24
C GLY A 54 5.81 -10.61 3.37
N LEU A 55 5.40 -9.34 3.50
CA LEU A 55 3.99 -8.94 3.51
C LEU A 55 3.29 -9.30 2.20
N LEU A 56 3.88 -8.96 1.05
CA LEU A 56 3.31 -9.26 -0.25
C LEU A 56 3.14 -10.77 -0.47
N HIS A 57 4.17 -11.55 -0.11
CA HIS A 57 4.13 -13.01 -0.26
C HIS A 57 3.14 -13.67 0.70
N GLY A 58 3.03 -13.20 1.93
CA GLY A 58 2.10 -13.76 2.90
C GLY A 58 0.66 -13.33 2.68
N ALA A 59 0.46 -12.08 2.25
CA ALA A 59 -0.87 -11.53 2.03
C ALA A 59 -1.47 -11.92 0.68
N MET A 60 -0.63 -12.10 -0.36
CA MET A 60 -1.10 -12.37 -1.72
C MET A 60 -2.30 -11.49 -2.11
N PRO A 61 -2.17 -10.16 -2.05
CA PRO A 61 -3.30 -9.25 -2.17
C PRO A 61 -3.94 -9.33 -3.56
N ASP A 62 -5.27 -9.30 -3.62
CA ASP A 62 -6.02 -9.11 -4.87
C ASP A 62 -5.88 -7.67 -5.35
N PHE A 63 -5.94 -6.74 -4.40
CA PHE A 63 -5.93 -5.31 -4.65
C PHE A 63 -4.93 -4.61 -3.74
N MET A 64 -4.34 -3.54 -4.25
CA MET A 64 -3.38 -2.70 -3.52
C MET A 64 -3.80 -1.24 -3.59
N LEU A 65 -3.57 -0.51 -2.50
CA LEU A 65 -3.65 0.95 -2.44
C LEU A 65 -2.24 1.50 -2.24
N MET A 66 -1.86 2.45 -3.09
CA MET A 66 -0.59 3.15 -2.95
C MET A 66 -0.74 4.30 -1.95
N THR A 67 0.12 4.37 -0.93
CA THR A 67 0.24 5.56 -0.08
C THR A 67 1.59 6.23 -0.34
N HIS A 68 1.60 7.53 -0.61
CA HIS A 68 2.80 8.27 -0.98
C HIS A 68 2.79 9.72 -0.45
N ASP A 69 3.96 10.18 -0.01
CA ASP A 69 4.19 11.59 0.34
C ASP A 69 4.92 12.29 -0.82
N PRO A 70 4.21 13.13 -1.61
CA PRO A 70 4.77 13.79 -2.78
C PRO A 70 5.77 14.91 -2.44
N ALA A 71 5.81 15.38 -1.20
CA ALA A 71 6.75 16.40 -0.74
C ALA A 71 8.06 15.81 -0.20
N ARG A 72 8.16 14.48 -0.12
CA ARG A 72 9.30 13.80 0.45
C ARG A 72 10.27 13.31 -0.63
N PRO A 73 11.42 13.98 -0.86
CA PRO A 73 12.36 13.61 -1.92
C PRO A 73 13.28 12.45 -1.53
N LEU A 74 13.51 12.25 -0.23
CA LEU A 74 14.42 11.23 0.31
C LEU A 74 13.66 10.25 1.20
N ASP A 75 14.11 9.03 1.22
CA ASP A 75 13.63 8.03 2.18
C ASP A 75 14.27 8.20 3.58
N VAL A 76 13.98 7.30 4.50
CA VAL A 76 14.54 7.33 5.86
C VAL A 76 16.03 7.03 5.93
N THR A 77 16.64 6.65 4.81
CA THR A 77 18.08 6.34 4.67
C THR A 77 18.84 7.43 3.92
N ASP A 78 18.20 8.59 3.70
CA ASP A 78 18.71 9.72 2.92
C ASP A 78 18.98 9.39 1.43
N TYR A 79 18.39 8.32 0.91
CA TYR A 79 18.42 8.00 -0.51
C TYR A 79 17.24 8.62 -1.25
N PRO A 80 17.43 9.01 -2.53
CA PRO A 80 16.32 9.48 -3.36
C PRO A 80 15.19 8.44 -3.41
N MET A 81 13.96 8.89 -3.13
CA MET A 81 12.79 8.02 -3.25
C MET A 81 12.58 7.62 -4.70
N SER A 82 12.26 6.35 -4.92
CA SER A 82 11.82 5.87 -6.23
C SER A 82 10.50 6.54 -6.61
N THR A 83 10.29 6.73 -7.91
CA THR A 83 9.01 7.26 -8.41
C THR A 83 7.86 6.29 -8.16
N MET A 84 6.64 6.82 -8.05
CA MET A 84 5.44 5.97 -7.88
C MET A 84 5.30 4.94 -8.99
N GLU A 85 5.62 5.31 -10.25
CA GLU A 85 5.61 4.37 -11.39
C GLU A 85 6.53 3.19 -11.17
N THR A 86 7.75 3.46 -10.68
CA THR A 86 8.73 2.40 -10.40
C THR A 86 8.22 1.49 -9.29
N ILE A 87 7.65 2.06 -8.23
CA ILE A 87 7.14 1.30 -7.08
C ILE A 87 5.94 0.45 -7.52
N ILE A 88 4.96 1.05 -8.20
CA ILE A 88 3.77 0.35 -8.70
C ILE A 88 4.18 -0.79 -9.64
N LYS A 89 5.04 -0.50 -10.62
CA LYS A 89 5.52 -1.50 -11.56
C LYS A 89 6.22 -2.66 -10.84
N LEU A 90 7.09 -2.37 -9.87
CA LEU A 90 7.84 -3.39 -9.15
C LEU A 90 6.92 -4.33 -8.36
N HIS A 91 5.87 -3.78 -7.72
CA HIS A 91 4.88 -4.59 -7.01
C HIS A 91 4.09 -5.47 -7.96
N LEU A 92 3.62 -4.91 -9.09
CA LEU A 92 2.87 -5.67 -10.09
C LEU A 92 3.73 -6.74 -10.77
N ASP A 93 4.96 -6.41 -11.15
CA ASP A 93 5.90 -7.38 -11.73
C ASP A 93 6.13 -8.56 -10.77
N LEU A 94 6.37 -8.27 -9.50
CA LEU A 94 6.56 -9.31 -8.49
C LEU A 94 5.32 -10.19 -8.34
N MET A 95 4.16 -9.56 -8.15
CA MET A 95 2.90 -10.30 -7.92
C MET A 95 2.46 -11.11 -9.14
N SER A 96 2.77 -10.66 -10.35
CA SER A 96 2.38 -11.34 -11.60
C SER A 96 2.90 -12.79 -11.72
N HIS A 97 3.92 -13.15 -10.95
CA HIS A 97 4.44 -14.52 -10.88
C HIS A 97 3.56 -15.46 -10.03
N PHE A 98 2.67 -14.89 -9.23
CA PHE A 98 1.85 -15.62 -8.25
C PHE A 98 0.35 -15.37 -8.46
N LYS A 99 -0.04 -14.13 -8.73
CA LYS A 99 -1.43 -13.68 -8.74
C LYS A 99 -1.59 -12.42 -9.60
N ASP A 100 -2.73 -12.28 -10.26
CA ASP A 100 -3.10 -11.06 -10.98
C ASP A 100 -3.62 -9.99 -9.99
N SER A 101 -2.69 -9.26 -9.38
CA SER A 101 -2.99 -8.18 -8.45
C SER A 101 -3.10 -6.84 -9.16
N LYS A 102 -3.88 -5.90 -8.61
CA LYS A 102 -4.12 -4.58 -9.20
C LYS A 102 -4.01 -3.47 -8.17
N PHE A 103 -3.55 -2.30 -8.60
CA PHE A 103 -3.77 -1.07 -7.84
C PHE A 103 -5.15 -0.51 -8.16
N ILE A 104 -5.90 -0.15 -7.10
CA ILE A 104 -7.27 0.37 -7.21
C ILE A 104 -7.38 1.82 -6.76
N GLY A 105 -6.32 2.40 -6.20
CA GLY A 105 -6.33 3.79 -5.77
C GLY A 105 -5.01 4.26 -5.20
N ILE A 106 -4.92 5.57 -5.01
CA ILE A 106 -3.73 6.25 -4.47
C ILE A 106 -4.16 7.20 -3.35
N ASN A 107 -3.56 7.05 -2.18
CA ASN A 107 -3.64 8.01 -1.08
C ASN A 107 -2.37 8.86 -1.04
N LEU A 108 -2.50 10.17 -1.14
CA LEU A 108 -1.37 11.09 -1.01
C LEU A 108 -1.36 11.72 0.39
N LEU A 109 -0.19 11.84 0.97
CA LEU A 109 0.05 12.55 2.21
C LEU A 109 0.51 13.97 1.88
N THR A 110 -0.41 14.93 1.83
CA THR A 110 -0.12 16.28 1.33
C THR A 110 0.07 17.33 2.43
N PHE A 111 0.36 16.92 3.66
CA PHE A 111 0.47 17.82 4.82
C PHE A 111 1.51 18.94 4.66
N ALA A 112 2.58 18.69 3.93
CA ALA A 112 3.64 19.67 3.67
C ALA A 112 3.29 20.65 2.54
N LEU A 113 2.18 20.46 1.83
CA LEU A 113 1.75 21.31 0.71
C LEU A 113 0.65 22.28 1.13
N SER A 114 0.60 23.46 0.46
CA SER A 114 -0.60 24.31 0.52
C SER A 114 -1.80 23.55 -0.05
N GLU A 115 -3.02 24.00 0.30
CA GLU A 115 -4.25 23.34 -0.18
C GLU A 115 -4.32 23.34 -1.71
N GLU A 116 -4.00 24.48 -2.35
CA GLU A 116 -3.98 24.61 -3.81
C GLU A 116 -3.01 23.62 -4.45
N ARG A 117 -1.78 23.52 -3.93
CA ARG A 117 -0.78 22.58 -4.43
C ARG A 117 -1.15 21.13 -4.16
N ALA A 118 -1.79 20.85 -3.04
CA ALA A 118 -2.29 19.52 -2.71
C ALA A 118 -3.34 19.06 -3.72
N LEU A 119 -4.35 19.88 -4.00
CA LEU A 119 -5.40 19.58 -4.98
C LEU A 119 -4.84 19.45 -6.39
N GLU A 120 -3.91 20.31 -6.78
CA GLU A 120 -3.22 20.21 -8.08
C GLU A 120 -2.47 18.86 -8.18
N THR A 121 -1.72 18.48 -7.15
CA THR A 121 -0.95 17.23 -7.11
C THR A 121 -1.86 16.00 -7.15
N ILE A 122 -2.99 16.03 -6.43
CA ILE A 122 -4.00 14.96 -6.47
C ILE A 122 -4.54 14.79 -7.89
N ASN A 123 -4.97 15.88 -8.54
CA ASN A 123 -5.52 15.83 -9.89
C ASN A 123 -4.48 15.34 -10.92
N GLN A 124 -3.26 15.84 -10.86
CA GLN A 124 -2.16 15.39 -11.73
C GLN A 124 -1.86 13.90 -11.53
N THR A 125 -1.90 13.41 -10.29
CA THR A 125 -1.66 12.01 -9.99
C THR A 125 -2.81 11.13 -10.50
N LYS A 126 -4.06 11.57 -10.29
CA LYS A 126 -5.27 10.90 -10.78
C LYS A 126 -5.23 10.75 -12.31
N ASP A 127 -4.93 11.83 -13.02
CA ASP A 127 -4.84 11.83 -14.49
C ASP A 127 -3.70 10.92 -14.98
N LYS A 128 -2.55 10.97 -14.31
CA LYS A 128 -1.35 10.22 -14.70
C LYS A 128 -1.51 8.72 -14.59
N PHE A 129 -2.12 8.25 -13.48
CA PHE A 129 -2.27 6.82 -13.21
C PHE A 129 -3.64 6.28 -13.61
N ASN A 130 -4.59 7.16 -13.93
CA ASN A 130 -5.98 6.81 -14.17
C ASN A 130 -6.56 5.97 -13.01
N LEU A 131 -6.28 6.39 -11.77
CA LEU A 131 -6.74 5.75 -10.54
C LEU A 131 -7.38 6.78 -9.63
N PRO A 132 -8.43 6.42 -8.87
CA PRO A 132 -8.94 7.22 -7.77
C PRO A 132 -7.81 7.70 -6.87
N THR A 133 -7.73 9.02 -6.63
CA THR A 133 -6.61 9.61 -5.87
C THR A 133 -7.13 10.69 -4.94
N THR A 134 -6.78 10.61 -3.67
CA THR A 134 -7.14 11.61 -2.66
C THR A 134 -6.05 11.72 -1.58
N ASP A 135 -6.19 12.68 -0.68
CA ASP A 135 -5.59 12.67 0.65
C ASP A 135 -6.71 12.38 1.65
N LEU A 136 -6.75 11.16 2.16
CA LEU A 136 -7.80 10.66 3.06
C LEU A 136 -8.04 11.55 4.27
N ILE A 137 -6.99 12.19 4.77
CA ILE A 137 -7.06 13.01 6.00
C ILE A 137 -7.57 14.42 5.71
N ARG A 138 -7.16 15.01 4.56
CA ARG A 138 -7.46 16.41 4.25
C ARG A 138 -8.74 16.58 3.44
N PHE A 139 -9.02 15.67 2.51
CA PHE A 139 -10.08 15.84 1.52
C PHE A 139 -11.12 14.72 1.54
N GLY A 140 -10.95 13.74 2.45
CA GLY A 140 -11.89 12.65 2.63
C GLY A 140 -11.58 11.42 1.78
N ASP A 141 -12.39 10.42 1.94
CA ASP A 141 -12.13 9.03 1.55
C ASP A 141 -13.07 8.48 0.46
N MET A 142 -14.13 9.20 0.11
CA MET A 142 -15.21 8.69 -0.73
C MET A 142 -14.73 8.06 -2.03
N GLU A 143 -13.81 8.69 -2.77
CA GLU A 143 -13.31 8.13 -4.04
C GLU A 143 -12.60 6.78 -3.87
N LEU A 144 -11.91 6.56 -2.75
CA LEU A 144 -11.24 5.29 -2.46
C LEU A 144 -12.20 4.25 -1.90
N ILE A 145 -13.20 4.68 -1.12
CA ILE A 145 -14.28 3.80 -0.64
C ILE A 145 -15.09 3.30 -1.83
N ASP A 146 -15.52 4.18 -2.74
CA ASP A 146 -16.26 3.80 -3.94
C ASP A 146 -15.48 2.76 -4.76
N ALA A 147 -14.15 2.95 -4.92
CA ALA A 147 -13.31 1.99 -5.63
C ALA A 147 -13.18 0.63 -4.91
N ILE A 148 -13.30 0.61 -3.59
CA ILE A 148 -13.33 -0.65 -2.81
C ILE A 148 -14.72 -1.31 -2.94
N GLU A 149 -15.80 -0.55 -2.85
CA GLU A 149 -17.17 -1.06 -2.98
C GLU A 149 -17.46 -1.67 -4.36
N GLU A 150 -16.79 -1.16 -5.41
CA GLU A 150 -16.90 -1.73 -6.77
C GLU A 150 -16.29 -3.12 -6.94
N ILE A 151 -15.45 -3.56 -6.00
CA ILE A 151 -14.71 -4.84 -6.08
C ILE A 151 -15.18 -5.89 -5.08
N ILE A 152 -16.06 -5.54 -4.15
CA ILE A 152 -16.71 -6.44 -3.18
C ILE A 152 -18.04 -6.91 -3.76
#